data_8923ce938cb94223f995e4d54b350c8f
#
_entry.id   8923ce938cb94223f995e4d54b350c8f
#
_cell.length_a   1.000
_cell.length_b   1.000
_cell.length_c   1.000
_cell.angle_alpha   90.00
_cell.angle_beta   90.00
_cell.angle_gamma   90.00
#
_symmetry.space_group_name_H-M   'P 1'
#
loop_
_entity.id
_entity.type
_entity.pdbx_description
1 polymer ?
#
loop_
_entity_poly.entity_id
_entity_poly.type
_entity_poly.pdbx_seq_one_letter_code
_entity_poly.pdbx_strand_id
1 'polypeptide(L)'
;MWYGVLCGLTAGAFWGMIFVMPRWLAEFSPLQLALGRYLAYGLITLLLLMPRLAGLLRRVTRADSLVLLRHALAGNVVYYLLLSTGVQLAGVVAASLIIGLLPLSVTLHGRRDHGALPLRQLAWPLLMVAAGIICINVDVFTHAAAQNTPWPKVALGMLCAFGALLCWTWYAVDNARFLKRNPRFSGAEWAGLYGISTGLVALLLAVVALACGAAFAGPGAGAARDWLRFWSVVSVVALGASVIGNQLWNLASRRVPVTLSGQLLLFETLFGLLYGFIWQHQAPRALEWMAIALLIAGVAGSVWRHAAARAHTPGTEDTGARRASSSVNMAPEGTASATSMLPPSRPVTRL
;
A
#
# COMPACT_ATOMS: atom_id res chain seq x y z
N MET A 1 -12.44 6.52 10.63
CA MET A 1 -12.53 5.29 9.81
C MET A 1 -12.93 5.58 8.38
N TRP A 2 -14.09 6.21 8.11
CA TRP A 2 -14.62 6.48 6.76
C TRP A 2 -13.66 7.27 5.87
N TYR A 3 -12.99 8.27 6.41
CA TYR A 3 -11.96 9.01 5.68
C TYR A 3 -10.80 8.09 5.22
N GLY A 4 -10.39 7.11 6.05
CA GLY A 4 -9.38 6.13 5.66
C GLY A 4 -9.86 5.19 4.55
N VAL A 5 -11.14 4.78 4.58
CA VAL A 5 -11.76 3.99 3.51
C VAL A 5 -11.81 4.77 2.21
N LEU A 6 -12.22 6.05 2.26
CA LEU A 6 -12.24 6.92 1.06
C LEU A 6 -10.83 7.09 0.48
N CYS A 7 -9.80 7.30 1.32
CA CYS A 7 -8.42 7.35 0.88
C CYS A 7 -7.98 6.04 0.20
N GLY A 8 -8.36 4.88 0.76
CA GLY A 8 -8.06 3.56 0.17
C GLY A 8 -8.76 3.34 -1.16
N LEU A 9 -10.04 3.74 -1.28
CA LEU A 9 -10.80 3.69 -2.52
C LEU A 9 -10.13 4.56 -3.61
N THR A 10 -9.80 5.80 -3.27
CA THR A 10 -9.16 6.73 -4.22
C THR A 10 -7.76 6.25 -4.61
N ALA A 11 -6.98 5.70 -3.67
CA ALA A 11 -5.70 5.05 -3.96
C ALA A 11 -5.87 3.90 -4.95
N GLY A 12 -6.89 3.05 -4.76
CA GLY A 12 -7.24 1.97 -5.67
C GLY A 12 -7.57 2.46 -7.07
N ALA A 13 -8.29 3.59 -7.19
CA ALA A 13 -8.59 4.19 -8.49
C ALA A 13 -7.31 4.60 -9.24
N PHE A 14 -6.36 5.23 -8.56
CA PHE A 14 -5.06 5.55 -9.18
C PHE A 14 -4.24 4.30 -9.51
N TRP A 15 -4.25 3.28 -8.66
CA TRP A 15 -3.51 2.03 -8.90
C TRP A 15 -4.10 1.21 -10.04
N GLY A 16 -5.42 1.24 -10.24
CA GLY A 16 -6.08 0.61 -11.37
C GLY A 16 -5.54 1.06 -12.73
N MET A 17 -5.01 2.30 -12.86
CA MET A 17 -4.39 2.81 -14.09
C MET A 17 -3.16 1.99 -14.51
N ILE A 18 -2.48 1.32 -13.57
CA ILE A 18 -1.27 0.52 -13.83
C ILE A 18 -1.56 -0.63 -14.79
N PHE A 19 -2.76 -1.19 -14.75
CA PHE A 19 -3.15 -2.32 -15.61
C PHE A 19 -3.33 -1.92 -17.09
N VAL A 20 -3.60 -0.66 -17.37
CA VAL A 20 -3.77 -0.15 -18.74
C VAL A 20 -2.45 0.30 -19.37
N MET A 21 -1.49 0.75 -18.56
CA MET A 21 -0.20 1.27 -19.02
C MET A 21 0.56 0.32 -19.97
N PRO A 22 0.68 -1.01 -19.71
CA PRO A 22 1.41 -1.90 -20.61
C PRO A 22 0.78 -2.05 -21.99
N ARG A 23 -0.53 -1.83 -22.10
CA ARG A 23 -1.25 -1.86 -23.39
C ARG A 23 -0.99 -0.60 -24.22
N TRP A 24 -0.83 0.54 -23.56
CA TRP A 24 -0.49 1.80 -24.22
C TRP A 24 0.96 1.85 -24.71
N LEU A 25 1.84 1.07 -24.09
CA LEU A 25 3.28 1.03 -24.32
C LEU A 25 3.75 -0.39 -24.67
N ALA A 26 2.99 -1.09 -25.52
CA ALA A 26 3.24 -2.50 -25.86
C ALA A 26 4.61 -2.73 -26.54
N GLU A 27 5.19 -1.70 -27.15
CA GLU A 27 6.52 -1.73 -27.75
C GLU A 27 7.68 -1.73 -26.76
N PHE A 28 7.40 -1.46 -25.47
CA PHE A 28 8.41 -1.44 -24.41
C PHE A 28 8.34 -2.71 -23.54
N SER A 29 9.51 -3.19 -23.11
CA SER A 29 9.58 -4.35 -22.25
C SER A 29 9.04 -4.04 -20.83
N PRO A 30 8.58 -5.06 -20.07
CA PRO A 30 8.18 -4.89 -18.67
C PRO A 30 9.26 -4.25 -17.81
N LEU A 31 10.54 -4.56 -18.06
CA LEU A 31 11.66 -3.94 -17.35
C LEU A 31 11.76 -2.44 -17.65
N GLN A 32 11.63 -2.03 -18.92
CA GLN A 32 11.63 -0.62 -19.32
C GLN A 32 10.47 0.14 -18.68
N LEU A 33 9.27 -0.45 -18.68
CA LEU A 33 8.09 0.14 -18.03
C LEU A 33 8.28 0.33 -16.52
N ALA A 34 8.86 -0.67 -15.85
CA ALA A 34 9.16 -0.59 -14.43
C ALA A 34 10.21 0.49 -14.12
N LEU A 35 11.33 0.46 -14.85
CA LEU A 35 12.42 1.43 -14.68
C LEU A 35 11.92 2.85 -14.95
N GLY A 36 11.23 3.08 -16.08
CA GLY A 36 10.68 4.40 -16.42
C GLY A 36 9.75 4.93 -15.33
N ARG A 37 8.80 4.10 -14.88
CA ARG A 37 7.85 4.48 -13.82
C ARG A 37 8.56 4.81 -12.51
N TYR A 38 9.51 3.97 -12.07
CA TYR A 38 10.17 4.17 -10.78
C TYR A 38 11.20 5.29 -10.80
N LEU A 39 11.86 5.54 -11.93
CA LEU A 39 12.70 6.72 -12.13
C LEU A 39 11.87 8.00 -12.10
N ALA A 40 10.75 8.03 -12.84
CA ALA A 40 9.82 9.16 -12.81
C ALA A 40 9.25 9.39 -11.40
N TYR A 41 8.87 8.32 -10.69
CA TYR A 41 8.39 8.40 -9.31
C TYR A 41 9.45 9.01 -8.38
N GLY A 42 10.69 8.51 -8.44
CA GLY A 42 11.80 9.05 -7.65
C GLY A 42 12.08 10.51 -7.94
N LEU A 43 12.12 10.89 -9.23
CA LEU A 43 12.34 12.27 -9.65
C LEU A 43 11.23 13.21 -9.19
N ILE A 44 9.97 12.85 -9.43
CA ILE A 44 8.79 13.66 -9.02
C ILE A 44 8.79 13.86 -7.50
N THR A 45 9.01 12.80 -6.74
CA THR A 45 9.03 12.91 -5.27
C THR A 45 10.22 13.69 -4.76
N LEU A 46 11.38 13.58 -5.39
CA LEU A 46 12.55 14.39 -5.08
C LEU A 46 12.25 15.88 -5.29
N LEU A 47 11.69 16.26 -6.44
CA LEU A 47 11.32 17.64 -6.75
C LEU A 47 10.26 18.18 -5.77
N LEU A 48 9.22 17.40 -5.46
CA LEU A 48 8.19 17.80 -4.52
C LEU A 48 8.69 17.98 -3.08
N LEU A 49 9.66 17.17 -2.66
CA LEU A 49 10.24 17.24 -1.33
C LEU A 49 11.43 18.18 -1.23
N MET A 50 11.99 18.63 -2.36
CA MET A 50 13.21 19.45 -2.41
C MET A 50 13.22 20.62 -1.42
N PRO A 51 12.14 21.44 -1.30
CA PRO A 51 12.12 22.58 -0.37
C PRO A 51 12.23 22.17 1.11
N ARG A 52 11.87 20.93 1.45
CA ARG A 52 11.84 20.41 2.83
C ARG A 52 12.83 19.27 3.06
N LEU A 53 13.55 18.87 2.01
CA LEU A 53 14.35 17.64 1.99
C LEU A 53 15.43 17.65 3.07
N ALA A 54 16.18 18.75 3.22
CA ALA A 54 17.25 18.87 4.23
C ALA A 54 16.71 18.69 5.65
N GLY A 55 15.58 19.32 5.98
CA GLY A 55 14.92 19.17 7.28
C GLY A 55 14.36 17.76 7.50
N LEU A 56 13.85 17.14 6.43
CA LEU A 56 13.33 15.78 6.48
C LEU A 56 14.43 14.75 6.68
N LEU A 57 15.54 14.87 5.94
CA LEU A 57 16.69 13.96 6.04
C LEU A 57 17.34 14.01 7.42
N ARG A 58 17.35 15.15 8.10
CA ARG A 58 17.84 15.26 9.49
C ARG A 58 17.01 14.45 10.49
N ARG A 59 15.75 14.16 10.18
CA ARG A 59 14.84 13.33 11.01
C ARG A 59 14.94 11.85 10.69
N VAL A 60 15.52 11.50 9.53
CA VAL A 60 15.69 10.12 9.07
C VAL A 60 16.88 9.50 9.77
N THR A 61 16.65 8.42 10.50
CA THR A 61 17.70 7.63 11.15
C THR A 61 18.24 6.56 10.20
N ARG A 62 19.37 5.95 10.55
CA ARG A 62 19.89 4.77 9.81
C ARG A 62 18.88 3.61 9.78
N ALA A 63 18.12 3.43 10.86
CA ALA A 63 17.06 2.43 10.93
C ALA A 63 15.94 2.73 9.92
N ASP A 64 15.53 4.00 9.80
CA ASP A 64 14.52 4.40 8.82
C ASP A 64 15.00 4.20 7.39
N SER A 65 16.26 4.53 7.09
CA SER A 65 16.85 4.31 5.77
C SER A 65 16.84 2.83 5.39
N LEU A 66 17.12 1.94 6.35
CA LEU A 66 17.02 0.50 6.14
C LEU A 66 15.58 0.03 5.91
N VAL A 67 14.60 0.62 6.62
CA VAL A 67 13.18 0.34 6.38
C VAL A 67 12.77 0.81 4.98
N LEU A 68 13.15 2.04 4.58
CA LEU A 68 12.88 2.56 3.24
C LEU A 68 13.48 1.68 2.13
N LEU A 69 14.72 1.23 2.30
CA LEU A 69 15.38 0.33 1.35
C LEU A 69 14.63 -1.01 1.24
N ARG A 70 14.29 -1.63 2.38
CA ARG A 70 13.55 -2.90 2.40
C ARG A 70 12.16 -2.75 1.77
N HIS A 71 11.48 -1.64 2.05
CA HIS A 71 10.19 -1.34 1.45
C HIS A 71 10.31 -1.11 -0.05
N ALA A 72 11.31 -0.35 -0.53
CA ALA A 72 11.56 -0.12 -1.96
C ALA A 72 11.85 -1.43 -2.70
N LEU A 73 12.64 -2.31 -2.08
CA LEU A 73 12.93 -3.63 -2.65
C LEU A 73 11.69 -4.54 -2.65
N ALA A 74 11.09 -4.78 -1.49
CA ALA A 74 9.99 -5.73 -1.37
C ALA A 74 8.67 -5.21 -1.96
N GLY A 75 8.34 -3.93 -1.77
CA GLY A 75 7.08 -3.35 -2.23
C GLY A 75 7.07 -2.96 -3.72
N ASN A 76 8.24 -2.72 -4.32
CA ASN A 76 8.34 -2.29 -5.71
C ASN A 76 9.25 -3.20 -6.54
N VAL A 77 10.55 -3.19 -6.30
CA VAL A 77 11.53 -3.74 -7.26
C VAL A 77 11.48 -5.27 -7.32
N VAL A 78 11.70 -5.96 -6.19
CA VAL A 78 11.69 -7.44 -6.14
C VAL A 78 10.28 -7.96 -6.44
N TYR A 79 9.27 -7.34 -5.87
CA TYR A 79 7.88 -7.64 -6.18
C TYR A 79 7.61 -7.63 -7.68
N TYR A 80 7.98 -6.54 -8.36
CA TYR A 80 7.68 -6.38 -9.77
C TYR A 80 8.51 -7.33 -10.65
N LEU A 81 9.77 -7.56 -10.32
CA LEU A 81 10.62 -8.53 -11.02
C LEU A 81 10.04 -9.94 -10.91
N LEU A 82 9.65 -10.35 -9.71
CA LEU A 82 9.03 -11.65 -9.47
C LEU A 82 7.68 -11.77 -10.18
N LEU A 83 6.85 -10.71 -10.10
CA LEU A 83 5.55 -10.69 -10.76
C LEU A 83 5.69 -10.80 -12.28
N SER A 84 6.54 -9.98 -12.90
CA SER A 84 6.74 -9.98 -14.34
C SER A 84 7.32 -11.31 -14.85
N THR A 85 8.26 -11.90 -14.11
CA THR A 85 8.79 -13.24 -14.39
C THR A 85 7.70 -14.30 -14.28
N GLY A 86 6.87 -14.21 -13.24
CA GLY A 86 5.71 -15.09 -13.05
C GLY A 86 4.75 -15.04 -14.24
N VAL A 87 4.42 -13.83 -14.69
CA VAL A 87 3.56 -13.62 -15.88
C VAL A 87 4.20 -14.19 -17.16
N GLN A 88 5.50 -13.98 -17.36
CA GLN A 88 6.20 -14.46 -18.55
C GLN A 88 6.31 -15.99 -18.61
N LEU A 89 6.50 -16.65 -17.47
CA LEU A 89 6.73 -18.10 -17.40
C LEU A 89 5.44 -18.91 -17.21
N ALA A 90 4.51 -18.45 -16.39
CA ALA A 90 3.27 -19.16 -16.08
C ALA A 90 2.03 -18.58 -16.77
N GLY A 91 2.19 -17.44 -17.44
CA GLY A 91 1.08 -16.71 -18.06
C GLY A 91 0.35 -15.77 -17.08
N VAL A 92 -0.38 -14.83 -17.66
CA VAL A 92 -1.13 -13.79 -16.92
C VAL A 92 -2.13 -14.42 -15.95
N VAL A 93 -2.83 -15.49 -16.38
CA VAL A 93 -3.90 -16.14 -15.60
C VAL A 93 -3.36 -16.72 -14.30
N ALA A 94 -2.32 -17.56 -14.36
CA ALA A 94 -1.74 -18.20 -13.19
C ALA A 94 -1.15 -17.16 -12.21
N ALA A 95 -0.45 -16.15 -12.73
CA ALA A 95 0.10 -15.07 -11.93
C ALA A 95 -1.01 -14.24 -11.25
N SER A 96 -2.08 -13.91 -11.99
CA SER A 96 -3.22 -13.14 -11.46
C SER A 96 -3.99 -13.90 -10.38
N LEU A 97 -4.15 -15.24 -10.52
CA LEU A 97 -4.73 -16.10 -9.49
C LEU A 97 -4.00 -15.96 -8.16
N ILE A 98 -2.68 -16.04 -8.21
CA ILE A 98 -1.84 -15.97 -7.01
C ILE A 98 -1.88 -14.56 -6.41
N ILE A 99 -1.69 -13.53 -7.22
CA ILE A 99 -1.71 -12.13 -6.74
C ILE A 99 -3.11 -11.71 -6.25
N GLY A 100 -4.17 -12.25 -6.83
CA GLY A 100 -5.54 -12.05 -6.35
C GLY A 100 -5.76 -12.47 -4.89
N LEU A 101 -4.86 -13.26 -4.30
CA LEU A 101 -4.89 -13.61 -2.88
C LEU A 101 -4.33 -12.50 -1.95
N LEU A 102 -3.78 -11.39 -2.48
CA LEU A 102 -3.22 -10.30 -1.68
C LEU A 102 -4.17 -9.80 -0.57
N PRO A 103 -5.45 -9.51 -0.84
CA PRO A 103 -6.35 -9.04 0.20
C PRO A 103 -6.53 -10.04 1.35
N LEU A 104 -6.60 -11.33 1.03
CA LEU A 104 -6.69 -12.39 2.02
C LEU A 104 -5.39 -12.54 2.81
N SER A 105 -4.25 -12.53 2.10
CA SER A 105 -2.91 -12.66 2.68
C SER A 105 -2.59 -11.52 3.66
N VAL A 106 -2.85 -10.26 3.28
CA VAL A 106 -2.67 -9.10 4.14
C VAL A 106 -3.59 -9.16 5.37
N THR A 107 -4.87 -9.54 5.18
CA THR A 107 -5.82 -9.69 6.30
C THR A 107 -5.37 -10.77 7.28
N LEU A 108 -4.94 -11.93 6.78
CA LEU A 108 -4.45 -13.04 7.62
C LEU A 108 -3.17 -12.66 8.37
N HIS A 109 -2.23 -11.96 7.72
CA HIS A 109 -0.99 -11.53 8.35
C HIS A 109 -1.23 -10.45 9.41
N GLY A 110 -2.18 -9.54 9.16
CA GLY A 110 -2.59 -8.48 10.08
C GLY A 110 -3.53 -8.89 11.21
N ARG A 111 -3.96 -10.16 11.29
CA ARG A 111 -4.97 -10.65 12.24
C ARG A 111 -4.66 -10.46 13.72
N ARG A 112 -3.38 -10.29 14.07
CA ARG A 112 -2.90 -10.08 15.44
C ARG A 112 -2.61 -8.60 15.76
N ASP A 113 -2.82 -7.70 14.80
CA ASP A 113 -2.54 -6.28 14.99
C ASP A 113 -3.67 -5.58 15.76
N HIS A 114 -3.33 -4.45 16.39
CA HIS A 114 -4.28 -3.66 17.16
C HIS A 114 -5.49 -3.24 16.31
N GLY A 115 -6.69 -3.45 16.84
CA GLY A 115 -7.95 -3.15 16.16
C GLY A 115 -8.33 -4.17 15.08
N ALA A 116 -7.60 -5.30 14.94
CA ALA A 116 -7.97 -6.39 14.07
C ALA A 116 -9.23 -7.10 14.62
N LEU A 117 -10.20 -7.35 13.74
CA LEU A 117 -11.34 -8.19 14.10
C LEU A 117 -10.96 -9.67 14.05
N PRO A 118 -11.56 -10.52 14.91
CA PRO A 118 -11.44 -11.97 14.82
C PRO A 118 -11.84 -12.48 13.43
N LEU A 119 -11.10 -13.41 12.87
CA LEU A 119 -11.39 -13.96 11.54
C LEU A 119 -12.80 -14.53 11.42
N ARG A 120 -13.37 -15.05 12.51
CA ARG A 120 -14.77 -15.52 12.53
C ARG A 120 -15.76 -14.42 12.16
N GLN A 121 -15.51 -13.18 12.58
CA GLN A 121 -16.38 -12.04 12.23
C GLN A 121 -16.17 -11.57 10.80
N LEU A 122 -14.98 -11.81 10.24
CA LEU A 122 -14.64 -11.49 8.85
C LEU A 122 -14.87 -12.67 7.89
N ALA A 123 -15.26 -13.84 8.38
CA ALA A 123 -15.37 -15.05 7.56
C ALA A 123 -16.27 -14.82 6.33
N TRP A 124 -17.45 -14.26 6.51
CA TRP A 124 -18.38 -13.98 5.40
C TRP A 124 -17.80 -12.97 4.38
N PRO A 125 -17.34 -11.78 4.78
CA PRO A 125 -16.65 -10.87 3.86
C PRO A 125 -15.49 -11.53 3.11
N LEU A 126 -14.64 -12.30 3.80
CA LEU A 126 -13.50 -12.98 3.19
C LEU A 126 -13.92 -14.07 2.19
N LEU A 127 -15.00 -14.83 2.50
CA LEU A 127 -15.57 -15.80 1.56
C LEU A 127 -16.11 -15.13 0.30
N MET A 128 -16.79 -13.99 0.43
CA MET A 128 -17.27 -13.22 -0.71
C MET A 128 -16.09 -12.77 -1.59
N VAL A 129 -15.04 -12.23 -0.97
CA VAL A 129 -13.82 -11.83 -1.67
C VAL A 129 -13.16 -13.01 -2.37
N ALA A 130 -13.00 -14.15 -1.68
CA ALA A 130 -12.41 -15.35 -2.25
C ALA A 130 -13.24 -15.87 -3.44
N ALA A 131 -14.57 -15.93 -3.31
CA ALA A 131 -15.45 -16.33 -4.39
C ALA A 131 -15.36 -15.37 -5.59
N GLY A 132 -15.33 -14.07 -5.37
CA GLY A 132 -15.16 -13.07 -6.43
C GLY A 132 -13.82 -13.24 -7.17
N ILE A 133 -12.73 -13.44 -6.43
CA ILE A 133 -11.41 -13.73 -7.02
C ILE A 133 -11.46 -15.02 -7.86
N ILE A 134 -12.09 -16.07 -7.36
CA ILE A 134 -12.25 -17.33 -8.10
C ILE A 134 -13.04 -17.09 -9.38
N CYS A 135 -14.14 -16.36 -9.34
CA CYS A 135 -14.96 -16.07 -10.53
C CYS A 135 -14.15 -15.33 -11.60
N ILE A 136 -13.39 -14.28 -11.24
CA ILE A 136 -12.52 -13.57 -12.20
C ILE A 136 -11.51 -14.54 -12.81
N ASN A 137 -10.88 -15.36 -11.99
CA ASN A 137 -9.82 -16.24 -12.46
C ASN A 137 -10.36 -17.38 -13.32
N VAL A 138 -11.53 -17.94 -12.98
CA VAL A 138 -12.22 -18.93 -13.86
C VAL A 138 -12.55 -18.30 -15.20
N ASP A 139 -13.08 -17.06 -15.22
CA ASP A 139 -13.37 -16.37 -16.47
C ASP A 139 -12.13 -16.17 -17.34
N VAL A 140 -11.05 -15.66 -16.76
CA VAL A 140 -9.78 -15.47 -17.44
C VAL A 140 -9.21 -16.81 -17.92
N PHE A 141 -9.28 -17.86 -17.09
CA PHE A 141 -8.76 -19.20 -17.42
C PHE A 141 -9.52 -19.85 -18.58
N THR A 142 -10.84 -19.74 -18.59
CA THR A 142 -11.67 -20.34 -19.66
C THR A 142 -11.51 -19.62 -20.99
N HIS A 143 -11.07 -18.35 -20.98
CA HIS A 143 -10.87 -17.56 -22.18
C HIS A 143 -9.40 -17.38 -22.59
N ALA A 144 -8.45 -17.84 -21.77
CA ALA A 144 -7.05 -17.87 -22.13
C ALA A 144 -6.78 -19.04 -23.07
N ALA A 145 -6.13 -18.77 -24.21
CA ALA A 145 -5.64 -19.82 -25.09
C ALA A 145 -4.71 -20.74 -24.31
N ALA A 146 -4.93 -22.06 -24.44
CA ALA A 146 -4.07 -23.08 -23.82
C ALA A 146 -2.62 -22.88 -24.32
N GLN A 147 -1.73 -22.42 -23.46
CA GLN A 147 -0.33 -22.25 -23.78
C GLN A 147 0.38 -23.59 -23.58
N ASN A 148 0.95 -24.17 -24.65
CA ASN A 148 1.81 -25.35 -24.61
C ASN A 148 3.18 -25.05 -23.94
N THR A 149 3.17 -24.58 -22.72
CA THR A 149 4.40 -24.23 -22.00
C THR A 149 4.86 -25.43 -21.15
N PRO A 150 6.16 -25.80 -21.16
CA PRO A 150 6.68 -26.90 -20.38
C PRO A 150 6.42 -26.71 -18.86
N TRP A 151 5.92 -27.76 -18.20
CA TRP A 151 5.55 -27.73 -16.79
C TRP A 151 6.61 -27.12 -15.84
N PRO A 152 7.93 -27.40 -15.97
CA PRO A 152 8.92 -26.78 -15.09
C PRO A 152 8.97 -25.25 -15.18
N LYS A 153 8.75 -24.69 -16.39
CA LYS A 153 8.67 -23.23 -16.58
C LYS A 153 7.42 -22.65 -15.91
N VAL A 154 6.28 -23.33 -16.05
CA VAL A 154 5.03 -22.91 -15.39
C VAL A 154 5.19 -22.94 -13.88
N ALA A 155 5.75 -24.01 -13.32
CA ALA A 155 6.00 -24.15 -11.88
C ALA A 155 6.93 -23.06 -11.34
N LEU A 156 8.01 -22.74 -12.05
CA LEU A 156 8.90 -21.63 -11.69
C LEU A 156 8.17 -20.29 -11.75
N GLY A 157 7.35 -20.07 -12.77
CA GLY A 157 6.54 -18.86 -12.88
C GLY A 157 5.53 -18.70 -11.73
N MET A 158 4.87 -19.78 -11.34
CA MET A 158 3.96 -19.79 -10.18
C MET A 158 4.71 -19.51 -8.87
N LEU A 159 5.92 -20.07 -8.69
CA LEU A 159 6.77 -19.80 -7.53
C LEU A 159 7.19 -18.32 -7.48
N CYS A 160 7.54 -17.73 -8.62
CA CYS A 160 7.83 -16.30 -8.71
C CYS A 160 6.59 -15.45 -8.34
N ALA A 161 5.42 -15.76 -8.86
CA ALA A 161 4.19 -15.05 -8.52
C ALA A 161 3.84 -15.18 -7.03
N PHE A 162 4.07 -16.36 -6.42
CA PHE A 162 3.92 -16.56 -4.98
C PHE A 162 4.94 -15.75 -4.17
N GLY A 163 6.18 -15.68 -4.61
CA GLY A 163 7.20 -14.80 -4.04
C GLY A 163 6.80 -13.33 -4.08
N ALA A 164 6.23 -12.88 -5.20
CA ALA A 164 5.68 -11.53 -5.34
C ALA A 164 4.53 -11.27 -4.34
N LEU A 165 3.59 -12.20 -4.20
CA LEU A 165 2.52 -12.15 -3.20
C LEU A 165 3.08 -11.96 -1.78
N LEU A 166 4.10 -12.74 -1.40
CA LEU A 166 4.72 -12.65 -0.08
C LEU A 166 5.45 -11.32 0.13
N CYS A 167 6.21 -10.87 -0.86
CA CYS A 167 6.92 -9.59 -0.81
C CYS A 167 5.95 -8.42 -0.58
N TRP A 168 4.87 -8.35 -1.35
CA TRP A 168 3.93 -7.27 -1.23
C TRP A 168 3.07 -7.36 0.04
N THR A 169 2.68 -8.57 0.46
CA THR A 169 1.99 -8.80 1.74
C THR A 169 2.84 -8.30 2.91
N TRP A 170 4.11 -8.67 2.94
CA TRP A 170 5.03 -8.22 3.97
C TRP A 170 5.17 -6.70 3.96
N TYR A 171 5.41 -6.09 2.78
CA TYR A 171 5.51 -4.65 2.64
C TYR A 171 4.26 -3.92 3.16
N ALA A 172 3.07 -4.35 2.74
CA ALA A 172 1.82 -3.68 3.11
C ALA A 172 1.61 -3.66 4.62
N VAL A 173 1.88 -4.78 5.28
CA VAL A 173 1.71 -4.91 6.73
C VAL A 173 2.81 -4.17 7.50
N ASP A 174 4.08 -4.33 7.10
CA ASP A 174 5.21 -3.67 7.76
C ASP A 174 5.13 -2.14 7.61
N ASN A 175 4.77 -1.63 6.43
CA ASN A 175 4.54 -0.21 6.19
C ASN A 175 3.40 0.36 7.07
N ALA A 176 2.28 -0.37 7.17
CA ALA A 176 1.17 0.05 8.02
C ALA A 176 1.56 0.08 9.51
N ARG A 177 2.31 -0.92 9.98
CA ARG A 177 2.85 -0.97 11.34
C ARG A 177 3.86 0.13 11.61
N PHE A 178 4.79 0.34 10.67
CA PHE A 178 5.79 1.41 10.77
C PHE A 178 5.12 2.79 10.89
N LEU A 179 4.19 3.10 10.02
CA LEU A 179 3.47 4.38 10.02
C LEU A 179 2.69 4.62 11.31
N LYS A 180 2.11 3.58 11.90
CA LYS A 180 1.39 3.70 13.18
C LYS A 180 2.33 3.93 14.36
N ARG A 181 3.54 3.35 14.34
CA ARG A 181 4.54 3.48 15.40
C ARG A 181 5.38 4.76 15.29
N ASN A 182 5.41 5.39 14.11
CA ASN A 182 6.28 6.54 13.84
C ASN A 182 5.46 7.78 13.43
N PRO A 183 4.81 8.46 14.38
CA PRO A 183 4.01 9.66 14.10
C PRO A 183 4.85 10.87 13.66
N ARG A 184 6.18 10.81 13.82
CA ARG A 184 7.13 11.87 13.42
C ARG A 184 7.16 12.14 11.90
N PHE A 185 6.73 11.17 11.07
CA PHE A 185 6.56 11.35 9.64
C PHE A 185 5.07 11.43 9.30
N SER A 186 4.67 12.40 8.49
CA SER A 186 3.36 12.36 7.86
C SER A 186 3.30 11.24 6.82
N GLY A 187 2.07 10.84 6.43
CA GLY A 187 1.90 9.85 5.35
C GLY A 187 2.53 10.31 4.03
N ALA A 188 2.43 11.62 3.73
CA ALA A 188 3.02 12.22 2.53
C ALA A 188 4.55 12.26 2.58
N GLU A 189 5.14 12.66 3.72
CA GLU A 189 6.60 12.64 3.89
C GLU A 189 7.17 11.24 3.73
N TRP A 190 6.53 10.24 4.36
CA TRP A 190 6.97 8.85 4.24
C TRP A 190 6.82 8.30 2.82
N ALA A 191 5.68 8.58 2.14
CA ALA A 191 5.48 8.20 0.75
C ALA A 191 6.52 8.83 -0.18
N GLY A 192 6.91 10.10 0.07
CA GLY A 192 7.94 10.77 -0.69
C GLY A 192 9.33 10.18 -0.47
N LEU A 193 9.73 9.91 0.78
CA LEU A 193 10.99 9.22 1.10
C LEU A 193 11.03 7.82 0.48
N TYR A 194 9.92 7.09 0.52
CA TYR A 194 9.78 5.80 -0.15
C TYR A 194 9.95 5.92 -1.67
N GLY A 195 9.37 6.98 -2.29
CA GLY A 195 9.54 7.27 -3.70
C GLY A 195 11.00 7.57 -4.07
N ILE A 196 11.69 8.41 -3.31
CA ILE A 196 13.11 8.70 -3.52
C ILE A 196 13.94 7.42 -3.39
N SER A 197 13.72 6.62 -2.34
CA SER A 197 14.43 5.35 -2.15
C SER A 197 14.18 4.38 -3.30
N THR A 198 12.93 4.27 -3.78
CA THR A 198 12.59 3.44 -4.95
C THR A 198 13.27 3.94 -6.22
N GLY A 199 13.30 5.27 -6.43
CA GLY A 199 14.00 5.88 -7.57
C GLY A 199 15.49 5.62 -7.57
N LEU A 200 16.14 5.68 -6.40
CA LEU A 200 17.57 5.36 -6.27
C LEU A 200 17.86 3.90 -6.60
N VAL A 201 17.03 2.97 -6.10
CA VAL A 201 17.15 1.53 -6.42
C VAL A 201 16.90 1.30 -7.91
N ALA A 202 15.91 1.96 -8.51
CA ALA A 202 15.62 1.87 -9.93
C ALA A 202 16.77 2.45 -10.79
N LEU A 203 17.38 3.53 -10.34
CA LEU A 203 18.57 4.12 -11.02
C LEU A 203 19.74 3.14 -11.03
N LEU A 204 20.04 2.52 -9.88
CA LEU A 204 21.08 1.50 -9.80
C LEU A 204 20.77 0.32 -10.74
N LEU A 205 19.53 -0.16 -10.73
CA LEU A 205 19.10 -1.25 -11.60
C LEU A 205 19.16 -0.84 -13.09
N ALA A 206 18.83 0.41 -13.42
CA ALA A 206 18.94 0.92 -14.77
C ALA A 206 20.40 0.96 -15.26
N VAL A 207 21.33 1.39 -14.41
CA VAL A 207 22.78 1.38 -14.71
C VAL A 207 23.25 -0.05 -14.97
N VAL A 208 22.86 -1.01 -14.12
CA VAL A 208 23.21 -2.43 -14.32
C VAL A 208 22.58 -2.97 -15.62
N ALA A 209 21.31 -2.68 -15.87
CA ALA A 209 20.62 -3.12 -17.08
C ALA A 209 21.26 -2.52 -18.36
N LEU A 210 21.72 -1.27 -18.31
CA LEU A 210 22.47 -0.65 -19.42
C LEU A 210 23.82 -1.36 -19.62
N ALA A 211 24.57 -1.60 -18.57
CA ALA A 211 25.88 -2.24 -18.63
C ALA A 211 25.79 -3.70 -19.18
N CYS A 212 24.70 -4.40 -18.88
CA CYS A 212 24.45 -5.75 -19.36
C CYS A 212 23.72 -5.80 -20.72
N GLY A 213 23.40 -4.65 -21.35
CA GLY A 213 22.62 -4.58 -22.58
C GLY A 213 21.13 -4.90 -22.44
N ALA A 214 20.68 -5.29 -21.25
CA ALA A 214 19.28 -5.69 -20.98
C ALA A 214 18.28 -4.53 -21.12
N ALA A 215 18.74 -3.28 -20.97
CA ALA A 215 17.89 -2.10 -21.12
C ALA A 215 17.33 -1.91 -22.54
N PHE A 216 17.99 -2.47 -23.55
CA PHE A 216 17.61 -2.38 -24.97
C PHE A 216 16.84 -3.61 -25.45
N ALA A 217 16.78 -4.67 -24.64
CA ALA A 217 16.04 -5.88 -24.95
C ALA A 217 14.52 -5.67 -24.83
N GLY A 218 13.75 -6.35 -25.66
CA GLY A 218 12.30 -6.35 -25.56
C GLY A 218 11.59 -6.29 -26.92
N PRO A 219 10.24 -6.37 -26.91
CA PRO A 219 9.42 -6.19 -28.10
C PRO A 219 9.76 -4.86 -28.77
N GLY A 220 9.84 -4.81 -30.10
CA GLY A 220 10.19 -3.60 -30.83
C GLY A 220 11.67 -3.18 -30.73
N ALA A 221 12.58 -4.07 -30.29
CA ALA A 221 14.01 -3.84 -30.43
C ALA A 221 14.36 -3.65 -31.91
N GLY A 222 14.94 -2.47 -32.26
CA GLY A 222 15.23 -2.12 -33.65
C GLY A 222 14.15 -1.32 -34.39
N ALA A 223 12.93 -1.18 -33.85
CA ALA A 223 11.92 -0.28 -34.39
C ALA A 223 12.03 1.14 -33.78
N ALA A 224 11.56 2.16 -34.52
CA ALA A 224 11.43 3.50 -33.97
C ALA A 224 10.41 3.48 -32.82
N ARG A 225 10.84 3.88 -31.63
CA ARG A 225 10.01 3.92 -30.42
C ARG A 225 9.63 5.36 -30.11
N ASP A 226 8.39 5.55 -29.73
CA ASP A 226 7.92 6.86 -29.28
C ASP A 226 8.29 7.10 -27.80
N TRP A 227 9.49 7.62 -27.61
CA TRP A 227 10.02 7.95 -26.29
C TRP A 227 9.27 9.11 -25.61
N LEU A 228 8.71 10.03 -26.40
CA LEU A 228 7.89 11.13 -25.83
C LEU A 228 6.60 10.56 -25.22
N ARG A 229 5.92 9.69 -25.94
CA ARG A 229 4.75 8.96 -25.44
C ARG A 229 5.09 8.11 -24.23
N PHE A 230 6.22 7.37 -24.28
CA PHE A 230 6.70 6.60 -23.13
C PHE A 230 6.83 7.45 -21.87
N TRP A 231 7.65 8.52 -21.92
CA TRP A 231 7.88 9.35 -20.74
C TRP A 231 6.62 10.10 -20.29
N SER A 232 5.74 10.49 -21.20
CA SER A 232 4.46 11.10 -20.86
C SER A 232 3.58 10.13 -20.07
N VAL A 233 3.37 8.93 -20.58
CA VAL A 233 2.51 7.91 -19.95
C VAL A 233 3.10 7.46 -18.61
N VAL A 234 4.39 7.09 -18.55
CA VAL A 234 5.00 6.63 -17.29
C VAL A 234 5.03 7.74 -16.23
N SER A 235 5.20 9.00 -16.62
CA SER A 235 5.17 10.13 -15.69
C SER A 235 3.77 10.38 -15.12
N VAL A 236 2.74 10.32 -15.96
CA VAL A 236 1.33 10.42 -15.50
C VAL A 236 1.00 9.29 -14.53
N VAL A 237 1.38 8.05 -14.86
CA VAL A 237 1.15 6.89 -13.99
C VAL A 237 2.00 7.00 -12.71
N ALA A 238 3.26 7.46 -12.79
CA ALA A 238 4.09 7.69 -11.62
C ALA A 238 3.49 8.74 -10.69
N LEU A 239 3.00 9.85 -11.22
CA LEU A 239 2.33 10.89 -10.43
C LEU A 239 1.03 10.36 -9.80
N GLY A 240 0.15 9.77 -10.59
CA GLY A 240 -1.15 9.27 -10.12
C GLY A 240 -0.99 8.08 -9.18
N ALA A 241 -0.46 6.97 -9.69
CA ALA A 241 -0.42 5.72 -8.94
C ALA A 241 0.68 5.69 -7.87
N SER A 242 1.89 6.22 -8.17
CA SER A 242 2.99 6.09 -7.21
C SER A 242 3.08 7.26 -6.23
N VAL A 243 2.82 8.52 -6.65
CA VAL A 243 2.86 9.66 -5.72
C VAL A 243 1.53 9.79 -4.98
N ILE A 244 0.45 10.07 -5.69
CA ILE A 244 -0.87 10.33 -5.08
C ILE A 244 -1.43 9.07 -4.44
N GLY A 245 -1.41 7.95 -5.16
CA GLY A 245 -1.90 6.66 -4.68
C GLY A 245 -1.21 6.21 -3.39
N ASN A 246 0.13 6.25 -3.33
CA ASN A 246 0.86 5.88 -2.11
C ASN A 246 0.65 6.85 -0.95
N GLN A 247 0.48 8.15 -1.19
CA GLN A 247 0.13 9.09 -0.13
C GLN A 247 -1.23 8.78 0.48
N LEU A 248 -2.23 8.55 -0.37
CA LEU A 248 -3.58 8.19 0.05
C LEU A 248 -3.60 6.84 0.75
N TRP A 249 -2.84 5.86 0.25
CA TRP A 249 -2.68 4.56 0.90
C TRP A 249 -2.03 4.66 2.28
N ASN A 250 -0.96 5.43 2.43
CA ASN A 250 -0.32 5.64 3.72
C ASN A 250 -1.27 6.35 4.71
N LEU A 251 -2.08 7.27 4.21
CA LEU A 251 -3.11 7.94 5.00
C LEU A 251 -4.22 6.97 5.43
N ALA A 252 -4.66 6.09 4.54
CA ALA A 252 -5.60 5.01 4.84
C ALA A 252 -5.01 4.06 5.89
N SER A 253 -3.80 3.55 5.66
CA SER A 253 -3.11 2.58 6.53
C SER A 253 -2.93 3.07 7.98
N ARG A 254 -2.83 4.38 8.18
CA ARG A 254 -2.80 4.97 9.53
C ARG A 254 -4.16 4.97 10.23
N ARG A 255 -5.25 5.06 9.47
CA ARG A 255 -6.60 5.33 9.99
C ARG A 255 -7.49 4.11 10.08
N VAL A 256 -7.10 3.02 9.42
CA VAL A 256 -7.85 1.76 9.46
C VAL A 256 -7.02 0.63 10.08
N PRO A 257 -7.64 -0.40 10.65
CA PRO A 257 -6.96 -1.63 11.04
C PRO A 257 -6.30 -2.32 9.84
N VAL A 258 -5.21 -3.06 10.06
CA VAL A 258 -4.49 -3.77 8.99
C VAL A 258 -5.39 -4.78 8.27
N THR A 259 -6.28 -5.45 9.01
CA THR A 259 -7.27 -6.38 8.44
C THR A 259 -8.23 -5.69 7.47
N LEU A 260 -8.63 -4.45 7.76
CA LEU A 260 -9.47 -3.66 6.84
C LEU A 260 -8.64 -3.12 5.66
N SER A 261 -7.41 -2.68 5.90
CA SER A 261 -6.55 -2.20 4.80
C SER A 261 -6.32 -3.29 3.75
N GLY A 262 -6.17 -4.56 4.17
CA GLY A 262 -6.12 -5.69 3.24
C GLY A 262 -7.33 -5.75 2.29
N GLN A 263 -8.54 -5.52 2.82
CA GLN A 263 -9.76 -5.52 1.99
C GLN A 263 -9.83 -4.33 1.03
N LEU A 264 -9.28 -3.17 1.41
CA LEU A 264 -9.28 -1.97 0.55
C LEU A 264 -8.41 -2.13 -0.70
N LEU A 265 -7.47 -3.09 -0.72
CA LEU A 265 -6.69 -3.42 -1.93
C LEU A 265 -7.56 -3.90 -3.10
N LEU A 266 -8.74 -4.44 -2.81
CA LEU A 266 -9.68 -4.87 -3.85
C LEU A 266 -10.16 -3.71 -4.74
N PHE A 267 -10.13 -2.48 -4.25
CA PHE A 267 -10.47 -1.33 -5.08
C PHE A 267 -9.54 -1.18 -6.27
N GLU A 268 -8.25 -1.51 -6.13
CA GLU A 268 -7.31 -1.55 -7.26
C GLU A 268 -7.80 -2.51 -8.35
N THR A 269 -8.21 -3.72 -7.97
CA THR A 269 -8.73 -4.72 -8.90
C THR A 269 -10.02 -4.26 -9.56
N LEU A 270 -10.96 -3.71 -8.79
CA LEU A 270 -12.24 -3.22 -9.31
C LEU A 270 -12.06 -2.08 -10.32
N PHE A 271 -11.18 -1.12 -10.02
CA PHE A 271 -10.88 -0.03 -10.95
C PHE A 271 -10.06 -0.51 -12.16
N GLY A 272 -9.15 -1.47 -11.97
CA GLY A 272 -8.41 -2.09 -13.07
C GLY A 272 -9.36 -2.77 -14.07
N LEU A 273 -10.35 -3.52 -13.58
CA LEU A 273 -11.42 -4.11 -14.40
C LEU A 273 -12.23 -3.02 -15.11
N LEU A 274 -12.69 -2.02 -14.37
CA LEU A 274 -13.49 -0.91 -14.92
C LEU A 274 -12.74 -0.22 -16.09
N TYR A 275 -11.48 0.13 -15.88
CA TYR A 275 -10.65 0.75 -16.91
C TYR A 275 -10.39 -0.19 -18.09
N GLY A 276 -10.25 -1.49 -17.83
CA GLY A 276 -10.14 -2.52 -18.87
C GLY A 276 -11.38 -2.58 -19.74
N PHE A 277 -12.58 -2.57 -19.17
CA PHE A 277 -13.84 -2.57 -19.92
C PHE A 277 -14.04 -1.28 -20.72
N ILE A 278 -13.75 -0.12 -20.13
CA ILE A 278 -13.82 1.17 -20.82
C ILE A 278 -12.85 1.17 -22.02
N TRP A 279 -11.62 0.69 -21.83
CA TRP A 279 -10.62 0.63 -22.90
C TRP A 279 -10.98 -0.32 -24.03
N GLN A 280 -11.54 -1.49 -23.69
CA GLN A 280 -11.92 -2.49 -24.69
C GLN A 280 -13.27 -2.21 -25.36
N HIS A 281 -14.01 -1.21 -24.87
CA HIS A 281 -15.41 -0.94 -25.26
C HIS A 281 -16.30 -2.20 -25.16
N GLN A 282 -16.06 -3.03 -24.15
CA GLN A 282 -16.77 -4.27 -23.90
C GLN A 282 -17.48 -4.24 -22.57
N ALA A 283 -18.72 -4.74 -22.52
CA ALA A 283 -19.41 -4.94 -21.27
C ALA A 283 -18.85 -6.17 -20.53
N PRO A 284 -18.86 -6.16 -19.19
CA PRO A 284 -18.46 -7.31 -18.40
C PRO A 284 -19.29 -8.55 -18.72
N ARG A 285 -18.65 -9.72 -18.76
CA ARG A 285 -19.31 -11.01 -18.90
C ARG A 285 -20.01 -11.43 -17.61
N ALA A 286 -20.84 -12.47 -17.65
CA ALA A 286 -21.64 -12.89 -16.49
C ALA A 286 -20.78 -13.22 -15.25
N LEU A 287 -19.66 -13.95 -15.43
CA LEU A 287 -18.72 -14.25 -14.33
C LEU A 287 -18.02 -13.01 -13.81
N GLU A 288 -17.71 -12.05 -14.67
CA GLU A 288 -17.08 -10.77 -14.29
C GLU A 288 -18.07 -9.91 -13.49
N TRP A 289 -19.35 -9.84 -13.91
CA TRP A 289 -20.41 -9.17 -13.13
C TRP A 289 -20.59 -9.80 -11.75
N MET A 290 -20.63 -11.13 -11.70
CA MET A 290 -20.74 -11.86 -10.43
C MET A 290 -19.53 -11.59 -9.53
N ALA A 291 -18.32 -11.59 -10.08
CA ALA A 291 -17.11 -11.27 -9.37
C ALA A 291 -17.13 -9.85 -8.79
N ILE A 292 -17.48 -8.84 -9.60
CA ILE A 292 -17.61 -7.44 -9.17
C ILE A 292 -18.59 -7.33 -8.00
N ALA A 293 -19.77 -7.95 -8.12
CA ALA A 293 -20.78 -7.92 -7.05
C ALA A 293 -20.28 -8.58 -5.75
N LEU A 294 -19.60 -9.73 -5.85
CA LEU A 294 -19.02 -10.44 -4.70
C LEU A 294 -17.90 -9.64 -4.04
N LEU A 295 -17.02 -9.03 -4.82
CA LEU A 295 -15.93 -8.20 -4.30
C LEU A 295 -16.47 -6.96 -3.58
N ILE A 296 -17.44 -6.26 -4.17
CA ILE A 296 -18.09 -5.09 -3.54
C ILE A 296 -18.79 -5.51 -2.25
N ALA A 297 -19.55 -6.62 -2.26
CA ALA A 297 -20.23 -7.13 -1.07
C ALA A 297 -19.24 -7.51 0.04
N GLY A 298 -18.11 -8.13 -0.32
CA GLY A 298 -17.05 -8.49 0.64
C GLY A 298 -16.39 -7.28 1.28
N VAL A 299 -16.03 -6.26 0.49
CA VAL A 299 -15.46 -5.00 1.02
C VAL A 299 -16.48 -4.27 1.90
N ALA A 300 -17.70 -4.09 1.41
CA ALA A 300 -18.78 -3.40 2.16
C ALA A 300 -19.05 -4.11 3.48
N GLY A 301 -19.17 -5.45 3.47
CA GLY A 301 -19.35 -6.26 4.66
C GLY A 301 -18.19 -6.13 5.65
N SER A 302 -16.93 -6.09 5.17
CA SER A 302 -15.75 -5.89 6.01
C SER A 302 -15.74 -4.49 6.65
N VAL A 303 -16.03 -3.45 5.87
CA VAL A 303 -16.11 -2.06 6.36
C VAL A 303 -17.21 -1.94 7.43
N TRP A 304 -18.38 -2.50 7.16
CA TRP A 304 -19.51 -2.48 8.08
C TRP A 304 -19.19 -3.19 9.40
N ARG A 305 -18.59 -4.39 9.37
CA ARG A 305 -18.18 -5.13 10.57
C ARG A 305 -17.18 -4.32 11.43
N HIS A 306 -16.21 -3.69 10.83
CA HIS A 306 -15.25 -2.84 11.55
C HIS A 306 -15.92 -1.56 12.10
N ALA A 307 -16.91 -1.00 11.41
CA ALA A 307 -17.68 0.15 11.89
C ALA A 307 -18.53 -0.23 13.11
N ALA A 308 -19.27 -1.35 13.02
CA ALA A 308 -20.11 -1.85 14.10
C ALA A 308 -19.27 -2.17 15.36
N ALA A 309 -18.12 -2.84 15.21
CA ALA A 309 -17.24 -3.14 16.33
C ALA A 309 -16.74 -1.88 17.07
N ARG A 310 -16.45 -0.80 16.35
CA ARG A 310 -16.05 0.49 16.96
C ARG A 310 -17.20 1.17 17.67
N ALA A 311 -18.42 1.06 17.18
CA ALA A 311 -19.59 1.66 17.83
C ALA A 311 -19.95 0.97 19.17
N HIS A 312 -19.58 -0.32 19.33
CA HIS A 312 -19.82 -1.10 20.55
C HIS A 312 -18.68 -1.02 21.58
N THR A 313 -17.60 -0.28 21.29
CA THR A 313 -16.54 0.00 22.27
C THR A 313 -16.73 1.46 22.76
N PRO A 314 -17.53 1.70 23.84
CA PRO A 314 -17.68 3.04 24.42
C PRO A 314 -16.31 3.48 24.91
N GLY A 315 -15.94 4.71 24.59
CA GLY A 315 -14.64 5.28 24.89
C GLY A 315 -14.22 5.11 26.35
N THR A 316 -13.23 4.30 26.60
CA THR A 316 -12.46 4.25 27.84
C THR A 316 -11.57 5.51 28.01
N GLU A 317 -11.58 6.42 27.04
CA GLU A 317 -10.80 7.67 27.12
C GLU A 317 -11.53 8.82 27.85
N ASP A 318 -12.88 8.78 27.98
CA ASP A 318 -13.63 9.87 28.62
C ASP A 318 -13.79 9.70 30.14
N THR A 319 -13.56 8.51 30.68
CA THR A 319 -13.60 8.27 32.12
C THR A 319 -12.33 8.71 32.86
N GLY A 320 -11.18 8.78 32.19
CA GLY A 320 -9.92 9.28 32.73
C GLY A 320 -9.92 10.80 32.88
N ALA A 321 -10.45 11.53 31.92
CA ALA A 321 -10.54 12.99 31.95
C ALA A 321 -11.59 13.48 32.93
N ARG A 322 -12.72 12.79 33.10
CA ARG A 322 -13.76 13.13 34.10
C ARG A 322 -13.34 12.81 35.52
N ARG A 323 -12.54 11.77 35.78
CA ARG A 323 -11.99 11.50 37.11
C ARG A 323 -10.89 12.50 37.50
N ALA A 324 -10.10 13.00 36.55
CA ALA A 324 -9.11 14.03 36.81
C ALA A 324 -9.74 15.41 37.10
N SER A 325 -10.89 15.74 36.50
CA SER A 325 -11.61 16.99 36.75
C SER A 325 -12.47 16.95 38.03
N SER A 326 -12.90 15.77 38.50
CA SER A 326 -13.66 15.63 39.73
C SER A 326 -12.78 15.56 40.99
N SER A 327 -11.48 15.28 40.86
CA SER A 327 -10.55 15.28 41.99
C SER A 327 -9.94 16.65 42.29
N VAL A 328 -10.15 17.67 41.46
CA VAL A 328 -9.66 19.05 41.69
C VAL A 328 -10.68 19.93 42.42
N ASN A 329 -11.94 19.48 42.57
CA ASN A 329 -13.01 20.29 43.16
C ASN A 329 -13.47 19.83 44.58
N MET A 330 -12.63 19.12 45.33
CA MET A 330 -12.87 18.84 46.75
C MET A 330 -11.71 19.30 47.62
N ALA A 331 -11.57 20.62 47.79
CA ALA A 331 -10.88 21.19 48.90
C ALA A 331 -11.94 21.62 49.96
N PRO A 332 -11.87 21.20 51.21
CA PRO A 332 -12.81 21.67 52.24
C PRO A 332 -12.43 23.07 52.69
N GLU A 333 -13.42 23.97 52.63
CA GLU A 333 -13.41 25.22 53.38
C GLU A 333 -13.52 24.98 54.88
N GLY A 334 -12.77 25.78 55.62
CA GLY A 334 -13.00 26.08 57.05
C GLY A 334 -11.88 25.59 57.96
N THR A 335 -11.08 26.42 58.57
CA THR A 335 -11.42 27.36 59.65
C THR A 335 -10.18 28.17 60.02
N ALA A 336 -10.39 29.44 60.34
CA ALA A 336 -9.41 30.39 60.85
C ALA A 336 -8.97 30.07 62.30
N SER A 337 -7.68 30.34 62.64
CA SER A 337 -7.33 31.12 63.82
C SER A 337 -5.83 31.40 63.96
N ALA A 338 -5.52 32.62 64.04
CA ALA A 338 -4.45 33.40 64.62
C ALA A 338 -3.31 32.72 65.44
N THR A 339 -2.07 33.13 65.23
CA THR A 339 -1.27 33.90 66.16
C THR A 339 0.24 33.74 65.94
N SER A 340 0.86 34.85 65.61
CA SER A 340 2.13 35.41 66.02
C SER A 340 3.47 34.69 65.91
N MET A 341 4.39 35.51 65.51
CA MET A 341 5.80 35.73 65.94
C MET A 341 6.88 35.36 64.92
N LEU A 342 7.55 36.42 64.55
CA LEU A 342 8.79 36.64 63.82
C LEU A 342 10.04 36.27 64.64
N PRO A 343 11.29 36.55 64.14
CA PRO A 343 12.27 35.61 63.57
C PRO A 343 13.49 35.53 64.54
N PRO A 344 14.79 35.28 64.29
CA PRO A 344 15.60 35.54 63.11
C PRO A 344 16.76 34.57 62.84
N SER A 345 17.52 34.93 61.81
CA SER A 345 19.01 34.84 61.63
C SER A 345 19.64 33.70 60.93
N ARG A 346 20.24 34.09 59.82
CA ARG A 346 21.44 33.66 59.10
C ARG A 346 22.61 33.14 59.99
N PRO A 347 23.78 32.72 59.53
CA PRO A 347 24.24 32.45 58.16
C PRO A 347 25.26 31.25 57.98
N VAL A 348 25.80 31.10 56.76
CA VAL A 348 27.23 30.87 56.44
C VAL A 348 27.77 29.45 56.27
N THR A 349 28.20 29.15 55.08
CA THR A 349 29.46 28.81 54.43
C THR A 349 29.81 27.35 54.16
N ARG A 350 30.18 27.18 52.88
CA ARG A 350 31.27 26.39 52.28
C ARG A 350 31.39 24.89 52.64
N LEU A 351 31.33 24.07 51.67
CA LEU A 351 32.44 23.64 50.77
C LEU A 351 31.87 23.06 49.50
#